data_0353383ed0b2aed3c601c37d9017e1c5
#
_entry.id   0353383ed0b2aed3c601c37d9017e1c5
#
_cell.length_a   1.000
_cell.length_b   1.000
_cell.length_c   1.000
_cell.angle_alpha   90.00
_cell.angle_beta   90.00
_cell.angle_gamma   90.00
#
_symmetry.space_group_name_H-M   'P 1'
#
loop_
_entity.id
_entity.type
_entity.pdbx_description
1 polymer ?
#
loop_
_entity_poly.entity_id
_entity_poly.type
_entity_poly.pdbx_seq_one_letter_code
_entity_poly.pdbx_strand_id
1 'polypeptide(L)'
;MTIGEAVTSRWLSLLVAAALAACASAAPEKPATAPQIFRITPARPIAELLPIALAATPPTETGDFRTPDLVELAKLDPGIKLDIRYATTHNFLDTPLYSQPRAFLQRPAAEALLRAQHALAADGYGLLIHDAYRPWYVTKLFWDATPADKHQFVADPATGSRHNRGCAVDLTLYDLKTGRAVEMPSLYDEMSERAYPNYTGGNDAQRGLRDLLRRRMEAEGFTVYEFEWWHFDYRDWKAYPILNTRFEELR
;
A
#
# COMPACT_ATOMS: atom_id res chain seq x y z
N MET A 1 58.59 54.79 64.83
CA MET A 1 59.07 54.26 63.55
C MET A 1 58.82 52.78 63.54
N THR A 2 57.91 52.35 62.77
CA THR A 2 57.82 51.09 62.06
C THR A 2 56.33 50.83 61.74
N ILE A 3 56.09 50.63 60.51
CA ILE A 3 54.81 50.52 59.85
C ILE A 3 54.38 49.06 59.91
N GLY A 4 53.17 48.80 60.35
CA GLY A 4 52.55 47.45 60.32
C GLY A 4 51.65 47.30 59.13
N GLU A 5 51.92 46.33 58.29
CA GLU A 5 51.10 45.94 57.11
C GLU A 5 49.89 45.11 57.56
N ALA A 6 48.70 45.52 57.10
CA ALA A 6 47.48 44.79 57.27
C ALA A 6 47.25 43.83 56.08
N VAL A 7 47.20 42.51 56.34
CA VAL A 7 46.87 41.49 55.37
C VAL A 7 45.34 41.34 55.33
N THR A 8 44.74 41.72 54.22
CA THR A 8 43.32 41.49 53.91
C THR A 8 43.14 40.15 53.27
N SER A 9 42.49 39.20 53.97
CA SER A 9 42.08 37.91 53.45
C SER A 9 40.80 38.05 52.62
N ARG A 10 40.90 37.73 51.34
CA ARG A 10 39.77 37.65 50.41
C ARG A 10 39.22 36.22 50.42
N TRP A 11 38.03 36.04 50.96
CA TRP A 11 37.24 34.81 50.86
C TRP A 11 36.64 34.72 49.48
N LEU A 12 37.04 33.70 48.69
CA LEU A 12 36.47 33.35 47.41
C LEU A 12 35.28 32.40 47.64
N SER A 13 34.06 32.92 47.47
CA SER A 13 32.85 32.09 47.53
C SER A 13 32.68 31.37 46.20
N LEU A 14 32.89 30.04 46.18
CA LEU A 14 32.53 29.14 45.06
C LEU A 14 31.01 28.91 45.11
N LEU A 15 30.31 29.48 44.15
CA LEU A 15 28.95 29.13 43.82
C LEU A 15 28.95 27.83 42.98
N VAL A 16 28.58 26.70 43.58
CA VAL A 16 28.32 25.46 42.88
C VAL A 16 26.90 25.53 42.30
N ALA A 17 26.80 25.78 41.00
CA ALA A 17 25.52 25.67 40.29
C ALA A 17 25.21 24.18 40.06
N ALA A 18 24.27 23.61 40.79
CA ALA A 18 23.73 22.28 40.57
C ALA A 18 22.78 22.36 39.32
N ALA A 19 23.23 21.82 38.19
CA ALA A 19 22.37 21.63 37.01
C ALA A 19 21.46 20.41 37.25
N LEU A 20 20.21 20.65 37.58
CA LEU A 20 19.15 19.64 37.58
C LEU A 20 18.82 19.25 36.13
N ALA A 21 19.39 18.13 35.67
CA ALA A 21 18.98 17.48 34.44
C ALA A 21 17.57 16.90 34.65
N ALA A 22 16.57 17.57 34.09
CA ALA A 22 15.22 17.03 34.01
C ALA A 22 15.21 15.87 33.02
N CYS A 23 15.24 14.64 33.51
CA CYS A 23 14.90 13.47 32.72
C CYS A 23 13.42 13.58 32.33
N ALA A 24 13.14 14.05 31.13
CA ALA A 24 11.82 13.93 30.55
C ALA A 24 11.55 12.43 30.32
N SER A 25 10.76 11.83 31.20
CA SER A 25 10.23 10.48 31.02
C SER A 25 9.35 10.49 29.78
N ALA A 26 9.81 9.86 28.70
CA ALA A 26 8.98 9.60 27.55
C ALA A 26 7.78 8.76 28.01
N ALA A 27 6.57 9.22 27.73
CA ALA A 27 5.36 8.46 28.02
C ALA A 27 5.46 7.10 27.29
N PRO A 28 5.03 6.00 27.93
CA PRO A 28 5.08 4.69 27.30
C PRO A 28 4.30 4.72 25.97
N GLU A 29 4.98 4.40 24.88
CA GLU A 29 4.39 4.29 23.57
C GLU A 29 3.28 3.22 23.63
N LYS A 30 2.06 3.61 23.29
CA LYS A 30 0.90 2.71 23.29
C LYS A 30 1.24 1.52 22.41
N PRO A 31 1.09 0.26 22.89
CA PRO A 31 1.41 -0.91 22.06
C PRO A 31 0.67 -0.81 20.73
N ALA A 32 1.40 -1.01 19.66
CA ALA A 32 0.82 -0.98 18.31
C ALA A 32 -0.27 -2.05 18.25
N THR A 33 -1.52 -1.61 18.13
CA THR A 33 -2.65 -2.51 17.84
C THR A 33 -2.35 -3.25 16.55
N ALA A 34 -2.58 -4.57 16.54
CA ALA A 34 -2.46 -5.36 15.30
C ALA A 34 -3.26 -4.68 14.17
N PRO A 35 -2.74 -4.69 12.94
CA PRO A 35 -3.43 -4.05 11.81
C PRO A 35 -4.82 -4.64 11.66
N GLN A 36 -5.83 -3.77 11.64
CA GLN A 36 -7.19 -4.19 11.35
C GLN A 36 -7.27 -4.66 9.90
N ILE A 37 -7.97 -5.78 9.65
CA ILE A 37 -8.13 -6.36 8.33
C ILE A 37 -9.62 -6.50 8.08
N PHE A 38 -10.08 -5.97 6.93
CA PHE A 38 -11.45 -6.17 6.50
C PHE A 38 -11.62 -7.63 6.03
N ARG A 39 -12.76 -8.24 6.36
CA ARG A 39 -13.11 -9.62 5.98
C ARG A 39 -14.57 -9.72 5.61
N ILE A 40 -14.86 -10.59 4.65
CA ILE A 40 -16.22 -11.00 4.31
C ILE A 40 -16.44 -12.46 4.74
N THR A 41 -17.69 -12.88 4.81
CA THR A 41 -18.05 -14.30 4.79
C THR A 41 -18.16 -14.70 3.32
N PRO A 42 -17.31 -15.60 2.80
CA PRO A 42 -17.41 -16.03 1.41
C PRO A 42 -18.76 -16.68 1.10
N ALA A 43 -19.30 -16.43 -0.10
CA ALA A 43 -20.55 -17.05 -0.58
C ALA A 43 -20.47 -18.58 -0.64
N ARG A 44 -19.24 -19.11 -0.86
CA ARG A 44 -18.91 -20.54 -0.82
C ARG A 44 -17.51 -20.73 -0.21
N PRO A 45 -17.21 -21.90 0.38
CA PRO A 45 -15.89 -22.20 0.93
C PRO A 45 -14.76 -22.01 -0.12
N ILE A 46 -13.69 -21.30 0.25
CA ILE A 46 -12.56 -21.04 -0.66
C ILE A 46 -11.92 -22.36 -1.12
N ALA A 47 -11.86 -23.36 -0.26
CA ALA A 47 -11.32 -24.69 -0.61
C ALA A 47 -12.08 -25.38 -1.75
N GLU A 48 -13.37 -25.08 -1.94
CA GLU A 48 -14.17 -25.56 -3.06
C GLU A 48 -13.96 -24.71 -4.32
N LEU A 49 -13.86 -23.38 -4.16
CA LEU A 49 -13.78 -22.44 -5.26
C LEU A 49 -12.40 -22.42 -5.93
N LEU A 50 -11.32 -22.56 -5.14
CA LEU A 50 -9.96 -22.46 -5.65
C LEU A 50 -9.63 -23.46 -6.77
N PRO A 51 -9.92 -24.79 -6.64
CA PRO A 51 -9.67 -25.72 -7.74
C PRO A 51 -10.52 -25.41 -8.99
N ILE A 52 -11.74 -24.89 -8.83
CA ILE A 52 -12.59 -24.47 -9.95
C ILE A 52 -11.96 -23.27 -10.67
N ALA A 53 -11.51 -22.26 -9.94
CA ALA A 53 -10.88 -21.08 -10.50
C ALA A 53 -9.55 -21.44 -11.22
N LEU A 54 -8.75 -22.33 -10.62
CA LEU A 54 -7.48 -22.79 -11.21
C LEU A 54 -7.67 -23.60 -12.51
N ALA A 55 -8.79 -24.32 -12.65
CA ALA A 55 -9.13 -25.09 -13.85
C ALA A 55 -9.81 -24.26 -14.95
N ALA A 56 -10.30 -23.06 -14.60
CA ALA A 56 -10.99 -22.18 -15.54
C ALA A 56 -10.00 -21.47 -16.48
N THR A 57 -10.50 -21.08 -17.65
CA THR A 57 -9.77 -20.32 -18.65
C THR A 57 -10.26 -18.87 -18.72
N PRO A 58 -9.36 -17.89 -18.93
CA PRO A 58 -9.78 -16.52 -19.17
C PRO A 58 -10.68 -16.39 -20.39
N PRO A 59 -11.48 -15.30 -20.47
CA PRO A 59 -12.25 -15.01 -21.67
C PRO A 59 -11.31 -14.80 -22.86
N THR A 60 -11.74 -15.26 -24.06
CA THR A 60 -11.04 -14.99 -25.29
C THR A 60 -11.18 -13.53 -25.67
N GLU A 61 -10.08 -12.83 -25.83
CA GLU A 61 -10.03 -11.46 -26.30
C GLU A 61 -9.63 -11.36 -27.77
N THR A 62 -10.14 -10.37 -28.46
CA THR A 62 -9.75 -10.01 -29.84
C THR A 62 -9.21 -8.58 -29.85
N GLY A 63 -8.10 -8.34 -30.56
CA GLY A 63 -7.47 -7.03 -30.68
C GLY A 63 -5.96 -7.12 -30.88
N ASP A 64 -5.37 -5.98 -31.19
CA ASP A 64 -3.93 -5.82 -31.31
C ASP A 64 -3.33 -5.49 -29.95
N PHE A 65 -2.95 -6.50 -29.20
CA PHE A 65 -2.32 -6.32 -27.90
C PHE A 65 -0.80 -6.21 -28.01
N ARG A 66 -0.22 -5.40 -27.13
CA ARG A 66 1.24 -5.38 -26.91
C ARG A 66 1.69 -6.69 -26.27
N THR A 67 2.89 -7.11 -26.60
CA THR A 67 3.54 -8.22 -25.88
C THR A 67 3.70 -7.84 -24.41
N PRO A 68 3.26 -8.68 -23.46
CA PRO A 68 3.44 -8.40 -22.04
C PRO A 68 4.93 -8.34 -21.66
N ASP A 69 5.28 -7.31 -20.87
CA ASP A 69 6.60 -7.12 -20.28
C ASP A 69 6.43 -6.78 -18.79
N LEU A 70 6.13 -7.83 -18.01
CA LEU A 70 5.94 -7.72 -16.56
C LEU A 70 7.29 -7.60 -15.86
N VAL A 71 7.51 -6.47 -15.17
CA VAL A 71 8.72 -6.20 -14.39
C VAL A 71 8.42 -6.21 -12.90
N GLU A 72 9.32 -6.78 -12.11
CA GLU A 72 9.18 -6.88 -10.66
C GLU A 72 9.54 -5.58 -9.97
N LEU A 73 8.59 -5.02 -9.21
CA LEU A 73 8.71 -3.68 -8.61
C LEU A 73 9.85 -3.60 -7.59
N ALA A 74 10.04 -4.63 -6.77
CA ALA A 74 11.11 -4.65 -5.77
C ALA A 74 12.53 -4.64 -6.36
N LYS A 75 12.68 -4.99 -7.65
CA LYS A 75 13.96 -4.91 -8.37
C LYS A 75 14.25 -3.53 -8.96
N LEU A 76 13.22 -2.67 -9.07
CA LEU A 76 13.35 -1.34 -9.66
C LEU A 76 13.80 -0.30 -8.63
N ASP A 77 13.23 -0.35 -7.43
CA ASP A 77 13.55 0.59 -6.34
C ASP A 77 13.36 -0.09 -4.98
N PRO A 78 14.42 -0.20 -4.15
CA PRO A 78 14.32 -0.78 -2.81
C PRO A 78 13.49 0.07 -1.83
N GLY A 79 13.17 1.33 -2.17
CA GLY A 79 12.26 2.18 -1.42
C GLY A 79 10.79 1.84 -1.61
N ILE A 80 10.43 1.05 -2.63
CA ILE A 80 9.07 0.50 -2.77
C ILE A 80 8.92 -0.68 -1.81
N LYS A 81 8.06 -0.54 -0.81
CA LYS A 81 7.76 -1.62 0.13
C LYS A 81 6.63 -2.51 -0.36
N LEU A 82 6.69 -3.79 0.00
CA LEU A 82 5.66 -4.78 -0.32
C LEU A 82 4.97 -5.26 0.96
N ASP A 83 3.65 -5.25 0.94
CA ASP A 83 2.76 -5.89 1.91
C ASP A 83 1.66 -6.62 1.12
N ILE A 84 2.10 -7.64 0.35
CA ILE A 84 1.26 -8.35 -0.61
C ILE A 84 0.20 -9.16 0.13
N ARG A 85 -0.97 -8.57 0.25
CA ARG A 85 -2.08 -9.07 1.09
C ARG A 85 -2.54 -10.46 0.67
N TYR A 86 -2.60 -10.70 -0.62
CA TYR A 86 -3.09 -11.99 -1.14
C TYR A 86 -2.05 -13.13 -1.08
N ALA A 87 -0.81 -12.84 -0.69
CA ALA A 87 0.17 -13.89 -0.35
C ALA A 87 0.07 -14.35 1.11
N THR A 88 -0.82 -13.78 1.90
CA THR A 88 -1.01 -14.06 3.34
C THR A 88 -2.50 -14.25 3.65
N THR A 89 -2.83 -14.53 4.93
CA THR A 89 -4.22 -14.48 5.44
C THR A 89 -4.70 -13.05 5.71
N HIS A 90 -3.87 -12.02 5.50
CA HIS A 90 -4.21 -10.63 5.79
C HIS A 90 -4.99 -9.96 4.65
N ASN A 91 -6.03 -10.64 4.13
CA ASN A 91 -6.91 -10.18 3.07
C ASN A 91 -8.37 -10.46 3.41
N PHE A 92 -9.28 -9.98 2.57
CA PHE A 92 -10.72 -10.05 2.83
C PHE A 92 -11.32 -11.46 2.81
N LEU A 93 -10.59 -12.47 2.27
CA LEU A 93 -10.99 -13.89 2.25
C LEU A 93 -10.29 -14.74 3.33
N ASP A 94 -9.41 -14.14 4.16
CA ASP A 94 -8.65 -14.83 5.22
C ASP A 94 -7.86 -16.06 4.74
N THR A 95 -7.41 -16.04 3.48
CA THR A 95 -6.76 -17.19 2.83
C THR A 95 -5.65 -16.71 1.89
N PRO A 96 -4.43 -17.31 1.92
CA PRO A 96 -3.40 -17.04 0.93
C PRO A 96 -3.86 -17.52 -0.45
N LEU A 97 -3.74 -16.65 -1.46
CA LEU A 97 -4.14 -16.91 -2.84
C LEU A 97 -2.97 -16.83 -3.82
N TYR A 98 -1.92 -16.12 -3.42
CA TYR A 98 -0.65 -16.06 -4.15
C TYR A 98 0.37 -16.98 -3.50
N SER A 99 1.15 -17.65 -4.33
CA SER A 99 2.25 -18.51 -3.87
C SER A 99 3.49 -17.73 -3.43
N GLN A 100 3.60 -16.46 -3.85
CA GLN A 100 4.77 -15.62 -3.60
C GLN A 100 4.36 -14.15 -3.33
N PRO A 101 5.00 -13.47 -2.36
CA PRO A 101 4.72 -12.06 -2.04
C PRO A 101 5.50 -11.12 -2.99
N ARG A 102 5.25 -11.23 -4.31
CA ARG A 102 5.89 -10.44 -5.35
C ARG A 102 4.89 -9.54 -6.05
N ALA A 103 5.35 -8.40 -6.54
CA ALA A 103 4.54 -7.42 -7.27
C ALA A 103 5.15 -7.14 -8.65
N PHE A 104 4.32 -7.23 -9.70
CA PHE A 104 4.72 -6.98 -11.08
C PHE A 104 3.76 -6.00 -11.74
N LEU A 105 4.30 -5.16 -12.63
CA LEU A 105 3.52 -4.34 -13.56
C LEU A 105 4.11 -4.40 -14.95
N GLN A 106 3.32 -4.07 -15.98
CA GLN A 106 3.88 -3.79 -17.30
C GLN A 106 4.91 -2.68 -17.19
N ARG A 107 6.04 -2.80 -17.91
CA ARG A 107 7.17 -1.86 -17.80
C ARG A 107 6.76 -0.39 -17.82
N PRO A 108 5.91 0.12 -18.75
CA PRO A 108 5.55 1.55 -18.73
C PRO A 108 4.79 1.96 -17.46
N ALA A 109 3.94 1.07 -16.90
CA ALA A 109 3.24 1.32 -15.65
C ALA A 109 4.21 1.31 -14.45
N ALA A 110 5.16 0.36 -14.43
CA ALA A 110 6.18 0.28 -13.39
C ALA A 110 7.11 1.51 -13.38
N GLU A 111 7.53 1.99 -14.55
CA GLU A 111 8.33 3.21 -14.69
C GLU A 111 7.56 4.47 -14.24
N ALA A 112 6.25 4.54 -14.54
CA ALA A 112 5.38 5.61 -14.05
C ALA A 112 5.23 5.56 -12.51
N LEU A 113 5.05 4.35 -11.95
CA LEU A 113 4.99 4.15 -10.50
C LEU A 113 6.29 4.58 -9.81
N LEU A 114 7.45 4.29 -10.42
CA LEU A 114 8.75 4.71 -9.91
C LEU A 114 8.89 6.24 -9.84
N ARG A 115 8.38 6.97 -10.85
CA ARG A 115 8.36 8.44 -10.81
C ARG A 115 7.44 8.97 -9.70
N ALA A 116 6.27 8.35 -9.49
CA ALA A 116 5.38 8.69 -8.38
C ALA A 116 6.05 8.43 -7.02
N GLN A 117 6.77 7.31 -6.85
CA GLN A 117 7.59 6.99 -5.67
C GLN A 117 8.61 8.10 -5.38
N HIS A 118 9.37 8.52 -6.38
CA HIS A 118 10.38 9.57 -6.22
C HIS A 118 9.76 10.93 -5.86
N ALA A 119 8.59 11.27 -6.44
CA ALA A 119 7.87 12.49 -6.10
C ALA A 119 7.34 12.46 -4.66
N LEU A 120 6.84 11.32 -4.19
CA LEU A 120 6.37 11.12 -2.81
C LEU A 120 7.51 11.17 -1.79
N ALA A 121 8.71 10.71 -2.17
CA ALA A 121 9.88 10.79 -1.29
C ALA A 121 10.23 12.23 -0.91
N ALA A 122 10.03 13.20 -1.81
CA ALA A 122 10.19 14.62 -1.51
C ALA A 122 9.14 15.16 -0.50
N ASP A 123 7.97 14.52 -0.43
CA ASP A 123 6.92 14.84 0.56
C ASP A 123 7.14 14.11 1.90
N GLY A 124 8.14 13.22 2.00
CA GLY A 124 8.44 12.43 3.19
C GLY A 124 7.74 11.07 3.25
N TYR A 125 7.21 10.58 2.13
CA TYR A 125 6.47 9.32 2.05
C TYR A 125 7.06 8.38 0.99
N GLY A 126 6.79 7.08 1.15
CA GLY A 126 7.07 6.06 0.16
C GLY A 126 5.84 5.20 -0.12
N LEU A 127 5.89 4.40 -1.19
CA LEU A 127 4.80 3.51 -1.59
C LEU A 127 4.89 2.15 -0.88
N LEU A 128 3.76 1.68 -0.37
CA LEU A 128 3.56 0.34 0.18
C LEU A 128 2.52 -0.38 -0.69
N ILE A 129 2.97 -1.39 -1.44
CA ILE A 129 2.16 -2.11 -2.42
C ILE A 129 1.42 -3.26 -1.74
N HIS A 130 0.11 -3.33 -1.93
CA HIS A 130 -0.76 -4.41 -1.44
C HIS A 130 -1.07 -5.44 -2.52
N ASP A 131 -1.27 -5.00 -3.78
CA ASP A 131 -1.45 -5.84 -4.97
C ASP A 131 -0.96 -5.12 -6.23
N ALA A 132 -0.61 -5.89 -7.28
CA ALA A 132 -0.24 -5.37 -8.58
C ALA A 132 -0.76 -6.31 -9.68
N TYR A 133 0.09 -6.95 -10.48
CA TYR A 133 -0.36 -8.01 -11.37
C TYR A 133 -1.06 -9.12 -10.58
N ARG A 134 -2.26 -9.47 -11.01
CA ARG A 134 -3.10 -10.54 -10.44
C ARG A 134 -3.44 -11.52 -11.54
N PRO A 135 -3.06 -12.81 -11.42
CA PRO A 135 -3.52 -13.83 -12.36
C PRO A 135 -5.05 -13.87 -12.46
N TRP A 136 -5.60 -14.05 -13.64
CA TRP A 136 -7.05 -14.00 -13.86
C TRP A 136 -7.84 -14.98 -12.99
N TYR A 137 -7.29 -16.19 -12.70
CA TYR A 137 -7.98 -17.16 -11.85
C TYR A 137 -8.29 -16.61 -10.45
N VAL A 138 -7.48 -15.68 -9.94
CA VAL A 138 -7.72 -15.03 -8.65
C VAL A 138 -8.88 -14.03 -8.75
N THR A 139 -8.98 -13.29 -9.86
CA THR A 139 -10.15 -12.43 -10.12
C THR A 139 -11.44 -13.24 -10.18
N LYS A 140 -11.41 -14.40 -10.84
CA LYS A 140 -12.54 -15.33 -10.85
C LYS A 140 -12.88 -15.81 -9.45
N LEU A 141 -11.89 -16.19 -8.66
CA LEU A 141 -12.08 -16.63 -7.27
C LEU A 141 -12.73 -15.53 -6.42
N PHE A 142 -12.25 -14.27 -6.56
CA PHE A 142 -12.82 -13.11 -5.85
C PHE A 142 -14.31 -12.95 -6.16
N TRP A 143 -14.66 -13.00 -7.44
CA TRP A 143 -16.05 -12.90 -7.87
C TRP A 143 -16.93 -14.02 -7.30
N ASP A 144 -16.49 -15.27 -7.44
CA ASP A 144 -17.24 -16.43 -6.99
C ASP A 144 -17.37 -16.50 -5.44
N ALA A 145 -16.40 -15.94 -4.72
CA ALA A 145 -16.39 -15.92 -3.26
C ALA A 145 -17.17 -14.72 -2.67
N THR A 146 -17.31 -13.62 -3.42
CA THR A 146 -17.94 -12.41 -2.92
C THR A 146 -19.47 -12.52 -3.02
N PRO A 147 -20.24 -12.19 -1.96
CA PRO A 147 -21.69 -12.10 -2.03
C PRO A 147 -22.17 -11.13 -3.12
N ALA A 148 -23.27 -11.47 -3.81
CA ALA A 148 -23.75 -10.73 -4.98
C ALA A 148 -24.02 -9.23 -4.73
N ASP A 149 -24.44 -8.87 -3.52
CA ASP A 149 -24.68 -7.48 -3.09
C ASP A 149 -23.40 -6.65 -2.95
N LYS A 150 -22.22 -7.29 -3.06
CA LYS A 150 -20.89 -6.68 -2.96
C LYS A 150 -20.08 -6.77 -4.26
N HIS A 151 -20.66 -7.30 -5.35
CA HIS A 151 -19.96 -7.48 -6.63
C HIS A 151 -19.43 -6.16 -7.23
N GLN A 152 -19.93 -5.01 -6.83
CA GLN A 152 -19.38 -3.70 -7.25
C GLN A 152 -17.93 -3.46 -6.80
N PHE A 153 -17.45 -4.21 -5.79
CA PHE A 153 -16.08 -4.11 -5.26
C PHE A 153 -15.12 -5.16 -5.82
N VAL A 154 -15.58 -6.03 -6.73
CA VAL A 154 -14.75 -7.05 -7.37
C VAL A 154 -14.98 -7.05 -8.87
N ALA A 155 -13.91 -7.27 -9.65
CA ALA A 155 -14.02 -7.27 -11.10
C ALA A 155 -14.74 -8.53 -11.62
N ASP A 156 -15.66 -8.34 -12.58
CA ASP A 156 -16.28 -9.44 -13.29
C ASP A 156 -15.24 -10.22 -14.11
N PRO A 157 -15.03 -11.52 -13.86
CA PRO A 157 -14.07 -12.33 -14.60
C PRO A 157 -14.40 -12.45 -16.10
N ALA A 158 -15.65 -12.23 -16.52
CA ALA A 158 -16.03 -12.23 -17.93
C ALA A 158 -15.39 -11.07 -18.72
N THR A 159 -15.08 -9.97 -18.06
CA THR A 159 -14.39 -8.80 -18.65
C THR A 159 -12.95 -8.64 -18.16
N GLY A 160 -12.60 -9.35 -17.09
CA GLY A 160 -11.32 -9.29 -16.42
C GLY A 160 -11.07 -7.99 -15.65
N SER A 161 -9.99 -7.97 -14.91
CA SER A 161 -9.49 -6.82 -14.14
C SER A 161 -8.30 -6.16 -14.85
N ARG A 162 -8.05 -4.87 -14.59
CA ARG A 162 -6.83 -4.20 -15.03
C ARG A 162 -5.59 -4.78 -14.34
N HIS A 163 -5.76 -5.36 -13.14
CA HIS A 163 -4.71 -6.17 -12.49
C HIS A 163 -4.31 -7.38 -13.33
N ASN A 164 -5.26 -8.02 -14.02
CA ASN A 164 -4.93 -9.16 -14.89
C ASN A 164 -4.08 -8.76 -16.10
N ARG A 165 -4.07 -7.48 -16.45
CA ARG A 165 -3.27 -6.91 -17.54
C ARG A 165 -1.90 -6.39 -17.08
N GLY A 166 -1.63 -6.44 -15.76
CA GLY A 166 -0.43 -5.85 -15.16
C GLY A 166 -0.42 -4.32 -15.24
N CYS A 167 -1.61 -3.69 -15.26
CA CYS A 167 -1.77 -2.24 -15.43
C CYS A 167 -2.61 -1.61 -14.31
N ALA A 168 -2.83 -2.31 -13.21
CA ALA A 168 -3.40 -1.75 -12.00
C ALA A 168 -2.53 -2.08 -10.79
N VAL A 169 -2.57 -1.21 -9.80
CA VAL A 169 -1.84 -1.36 -8.54
C VAL A 169 -2.71 -0.89 -7.38
N ASP A 170 -2.74 -1.69 -6.31
CA ASP A 170 -3.32 -1.35 -5.02
C ASP A 170 -2.21 -1.00 -4.05
N LEU A 171 -2.29 0.18 -3.46
CA LEU A 171 -1.20 0.68 -2.64
C LEU A 171 -1.65 1.72 -1.62
N THR A 172 -0.77 1.96 -0.65
CA THR A 172 -0.88 3.05 0.31
C THR A 172 0.46 3.75 0.48
N LEU A 173 0.52 4.72 1.37
CA LEU A 173 1.76 5.40 1.75
C LEU A 173 2.36 4.79 3.02
N TYR A 174 3.68 4.85 3.14
CA TYR A 174 4.37 4.73 4.41
C TYR A 174 5.21 5.98 4.69
N ASP A 175 5.32 6.37 5.94
CA ASP A 175 6.13 7.49 6.40
C ASP A 175 7.61 7.10 6.40
N LEU A 176 8.47 7.87 5.74
CA LEU A 176 9.90 7.58 5.58
C LEU A 176 10.68 7.65 6.89
N LYS A 177 10.22 8.43 7.88
CA LYS A 177 10.91 8.60 9.17
C LYS A 177 10.66 7.41 10.09
N THR A 178 9.42 6.91 10.09
CA THR A 178 9.00 5.82 10.98
C THR A 178 9.03 4.46 10.29
N GLY A 179 9.00 4.42 8.96
CA GLY A 179 8.89 3.21 8.16
C GLY A 179 7.51 2.53 8.24
N ARG A 180 6.52 3.14 8.89
CA ARG A 180 5.19 2.59 9.15
C ARG A 180 4.18 3.07 8.10
N ALA A 181 3.22 2.20 7.75
CA ALA A 181 2.09 2.60 6.94
C ALA A 181 1.32 3.75 7.62
N VAL A 182 0.83 4.69 6.81
CA VAL A 182 -0.01 5.79 7.29
C VAL A 182 -1.46 5.32 7.47
N GLU A 183 -2.21 6.06 8.29
CA GLU A 183 -3.64 5.80 8.42
C GLU A 183 -4.42 6.49 7.28
N MET A 184 -5.27 5.71 6.62
CA MET A 184 -6.15 6.16 5.54
C MET A 184 -7.62 6.18 6.03
N PRO A 185 -8.57 6.79 5.28
CA PRO A 185 -9.98 6.90 5.70
C PRO A 185 -10.69 5.56 5.92
N SER A 186 -10.25 4.50 5.22
CA SER A 186 -10.76 3.13 5.40
C SER A 186 -9.62 2.12 5.41
N LEU A 187 -9.95 0.88 5.76
CA LEU A 187 -9.06 -0.26 5.57
C LEU A 187 -8.92 -0.60 4.08
N TYR A 188 -7.82 -1.24 3.73
CA TYR A 188 -7.66 -1.88 2.43
C TYR A 188 -8.71 -2.99 2.24
N ASP A 189 -9.23 -3.18 1.03
CA ASP A 189 -10.32 -4.11 0.69
C ASP A 189 -11.67 -3.82 1.40
N GLU A 190 -11.84 -2.71 2.12
CA GLU A 190 -13.09 -2.40 2.80
C GLU A 190 -14.22 -2.13 1.80
N MET A 191 -15.22 -3.01 1.77
CA MET A 191 -16.37 -2.94 0.87
C MET A 191 -17.46 -2.02 1.44
N SER A 192 -17.19 -0.72 1.52
CA SER A 192 -18.10 0.34 2.00
C SER A 192 -17.80 1.68 1.34
N GLU A 193 -18.69 2.65 1.51
CA GLU A 193 -18.48 4.03 1.01
C GLU A 193 -17.22 4.71 1.57
N ARG A 194 -16.68 4.22 2.68
CA ARG A 194 -15.40 4.72 3.24
C ARG A 194 -14.22 4.46 2.33
N ALA A 195 -14.31 3.47 1.44
CA ALA A 195 -13.31 3.16 0.43
C ALA A 195 -13.29 4.16 -0.74
N TYR A 196 -14.36 4.92 -0.94
CA TYR A 196 -14.44 5.83 -2.10
C TYR A 196 -13.38 6.93 -2.03
N PRO A 197 -12.74 7.27 -3.17
CA PRO A 197 -11.71 8.34 -3.24
C PRO A 197 -12.20 9.72 -2.79
N ASN A 198 -13.51 9.96 -2.87
CA ASN A 198 -14.16 11.22 -2.50
C ASN A 198 -14.90 11.15 -1.15
N TYR A 199 -14.71 10.08 -0.36
CA TYR A 199 -15.31 9.96 0.97
C TYR A 199 -14.91 11.14 1.87
N THR A 200 -15.90 11.81 2.46
CA THR A 200 -15.71 13.04 3.27
C THR A 200 -15.53 12.79 4.77
N GLY A 201 -15.73 11.55 5.22
CA GLY A 201 -15.50 11.15 6.61
C GLY A 201 -14.02 10.89 6.93
N GLY A 202 -13.74 10.35 8.11
CA GLY A 202 -12.40 10.29 8.65
C GLY A 202 -11.92 11.67 9.15
N ASN A 203 -10.62 11.81 9.46
CA ASN A 203 -10.02 13.09 9.84
C ASN A 203 -9.30 13.78 8.67
N ASP A 204 -8.90 15.05 8.86
CA ASP A 204 -8.27 15.86 7.82
C ASP A 204 -6.91 15.29 7.38
N ALA A 205 -6.14 14.68 8.29
CA ALA A 205 -4.85 14.07 7.97
C ALA A 205 -5.02 12.85 7.06
N GLN A 206 -5.98 11.98 7.36
CA GLN A 206 -6.30 10.79 6.54
C GLN A 206 -6.73 11.20 5.12
N ARG A 207 -7.64 12.19 5.02
CA ARG A 207 -8.06 12.71 3.70
C ARG A 207 -6.91 13.36 2.95
N GLY A 208 -6.10 14.17 3.65
CA GLY A 208 -4.93 14.83 3.05
C GLY A 208 -3.90 13.86 2.48
N LEU A 209 -3.65 12.73 3.17
CA LEU A 209 -2.75 11.68 2.71
C LEU A 209 -3.31 10.91 1.52
N ARG A 210 -4.60 10.54 1.55
CA ARG A 210 -5.29 9.95 0.39
C ARG A 210 -5.21 10.85 -0.84
N ASP A 211 -5.48 12.14 -0.67
CA ASP A 211 -5.49 13.10 -1.76
C ASP A 211 -4.07 13.41 -2.27
N LEU A 212 -3.04 13.36 -1.39
CA LEU A 212 -1.64 13.43 -1.81
C LEU A 212 -1.27 12.24 -2.69
N LEU A 213 -1.58 11.02 -2.23
CA LEU A 213 -1.35 9.79 -2.99
C LEU A 213 -2.00 9.90 -4.38
N ARG A 214 -3.29 10.23 -4.42
CA ARG A 214 -4.03 10.40 -5.66
C ARG A 214 -3.35 11.40 -6.61
N ARG A 215 -3.01 12.60 -6.15
CA ARG A 215 -2.36 13.62 -6.99
C ARG A 215 -1.03 13.14 -7.57
N ARG A 216 -0.20 12.44 -6.77
CA ARG A 216 1.10 11.94 -7.24
C ARG A 216 0.96 10.81 -8.24
N MET A 217 0.00 9.92 -8.07
CA MET A 217 -0.29 8.84 -9.03
C MET A 217 -0.90 9.38 -10.34
N GLU A 218 -1.88 10.29 -10.25
CA GLU A 218 -2.52 10.88 -11.43
C GLU A 218 -1.53 11.71 -12.26
N ALA A 219 -0.57 12.39 -11.65
CA ALA A 219 0.50 13.12 -12.37
C ALA A 219 1.34 12.20 -13.28
N GLU A 220 1.43 10.90 -12.95
CA GLU A 220 2.20 9.91 -13.70
C GLU A 220 1.33 9.05 -14.65
N GLY A 221 0.08 9.42 -14.84
CA GLY A 221 -0.83 8.80 -15.82
C GLY A 221 -1.60 7.60 -15.29
N PHE A 222 -1.69 7.48 -13.98
CA PHE A 222 -2.67 6.61 -13.34
C PHE A 222 -4.01 7.33 -13.15
N THR A 223 -5.07 6.56 -12.93
CA THR A 223 -6.40 7.06 -12.58
C THR A 223 -6.91 6.26 -11.40
N VAL A 224 -7.35 6.95 -10.34
CA VAL A 224 -7.95 6.29 -9.19
C VAL A 224 -9.29 5.65 -9.60
N TYR A 225 -9.56 4.43 -9.10
CA TYR A 225 -10.84 3.77 -9.31
C TYR A 225 -11.95 4.42 -8.45
N GLU A 226 -13.16 4.55 -8.99
CA GLU A 226 -14.23 5.33 -8.36
C GLU A 226 -14.75 4.79 -7.02
N PHE A 227 -14.53 3.50 -6.73
CA PHE A 227 -14.97 2.83 -5.50
C PHE A 227 -13.85 2.53 -4.51
N GLU A 228 -12.56 2.76 -4.87
CA GLU A 228 -11.41 2.32 -4.09
C GLU A 228 -10.28 3.36 -4.12
N TRP A 229 -10.00 4.02 -2.99
CA TRP A 229 -8.97 5.05 -2.90
C TRP A 229 -7.54 4.50 -3.11
N TRP A 230 -7.34 3.20 -2.90
CA TRP A 230 -6.03 2.52 -3.03
C TRP A 230 -5.75 2.02 -4.44
N HIS A 231 -6.77 1.83 -5.29
CA HIS A 231 -6.68 1.23 -6.62
C HIS A 231 -6.43 2.26 -7.71
N PHE A 232 -5.37 2.06 -8.48
CA PHE A 232 -4.96 2.94 -9.57
C PHE A 232 -4.75 2.18 -10.87
N ASP A 233 -5.50 2.56 -11.91
CA ASP A 233 -5.39 2.05 -13.27
C ASP A 233 -4.38 2.87 -14.07
N TYR A 234 -3.39 2.22 -14.70
CA TYR A 234 -2.51 2.88 -15.65
C TYR A 234 -3.20 3.09 -17.00
N ARG A 235 -3.03 4.28 -17.59
CA ARG A 235 -3.74 4.74 -18.81
C ARG A 235 -3.71 3.77 -19.98
N ASP A 236 -2.64 2.98 -20.17
CA ASP A 236 -2.44 2.08 -21.32
C ASP A 236 -3.01 0.66 -21.10
N TRP A 237 -3.78 0.41 -20.05
CA TRP A 237 -4.24 -0.92 -19.69
C TRP A 237 -4.97 -1.68 -20.82
N LYS A 238 -5.69 -0.97 -21.70
CA LYS A 238 -6.40 -1.55 -22.85
C LYS A 238 -5.46 -2.13 -23.90
N ALA A 239 -4.20 -1.72 -23.90
CA ALA A 239 -3.20 -2.20 -24.85
C ALA A 239 -2.61 -3.56 -24.48
N TYR A 240 -2.98 -4.14 -23.34
CA TYR A 240 -2.45 -5.43 -22.87
C TYR A 240 -3.59 -6.44 -22.69
N PRO A 241 -3.33 -7.74 -23.01
CA PRO A 241 -4.33 -8.79 -22.84
C PRO A 241 -4.53 -9.16 -21.38
N ILE A 242 -5.62 -9.85 -21.08
CA ILE A 242 -5.82 -10.55 -19.80
C ILE A 242 -4.80 -11.68 -19.70
N LEU A 243 -4.04 -11.70 -18.61
CA LEU A 243 -3.04 -12.72 -18.32
C LEU A 243 -3.51 -13.62 -17.18
N ASN A 244 -3.10 -14.90 -17.26
CA ASN A 244 -3.31 -15.90 -16.21
C ASN A 244 -2.01 -16.61 -15.83
N THR A 245 -0.86 -15.98 -16.12
CA THR A 245 0.48 -16.48 -15.78
C THR A 245 0.63 -16.54 -14.27
N ARG A 246 1.02 -17.66 -13.73
CA ARG A 246 1.23 -17.84 -12.29
C ARG A 246 2.54 -17.20 -11.83
N PHE A 247 2.63 -16.85 -10.55
CA PHE A 247 3.83 -16.22 -10.00
C PHE A 247 5.08 -17.07 -10.13
N GLU A 248 4.96 -18.41 -10.11
CA GLU A 248 6.06 -19.37 -10.29
C GLU A 248 6.64 -19.36 -11.70
N GLU A 249 5.87 -18.89 -12.66
CA GLU A 249 6.25 -18.81 -14.09
C GLU A 249 6.89 -17.45 -14.43
N LEU A 250 6.78 -16.43 -13.53
CA LEU A 250 7.36 -15.10 -13.70
C LEU A 250 8.84 -15.09 -13.26
N ARG A 251 9.71 -14.57 -14.12
CA ARG A 251 11.17 -14.50 -13.90
C ARG A 251 11.65 -13.19 -13.30
#